data_48bdec8ff0ea2a4e58d27ca87f99ec7c
#
_entry.id   48bdec8ff0ea2a4e58d27ca87f99ec7c
#
_cell.length_a   1.000
_cell.length_b   1.000
_cell.length_c   1.000
_cell.angle_alpha   90.00
_cell.angle_beta   90.00
_cell.angle_gamma   90.00
#
_symmetry.space_group_name_H-M   'P 1'
#
loop_
_entity.id
_entity.type
_entity.pdbx_description
1 polymer ?
#
loop_
_entity_poly.entity_id
_entity_poly.type
_entity_poly.pdbx_seq_one_letter_code
_entity_poly.pdbx_strand_id
1 'polypeptide(L)' 'MTTTTITVSGMTCGHCEASVKEELGALNSVSDVAVDLNAGGDSPVTITSSAALDDAAIRAAVDEAGYEVK' A
#
# COMPACT_ATOMS: atom_id res chain seq x y z
N MET A 1 9.73 15.26 1.43
CA MET A 1 8.95 14.02 1.64
C MET A 1 7.66 14.09 0.84
N THR A 2 7.27 12.97 0.30
CA THR A 2 6.07 12.85 -0.53
C THR A 2 5.09 11.90 0.13
N THR A 3 3.84 12.29 0.20
CA THR A 3 2.76 11.43 0.71
C THR A 3 1.86 11.03 -0.44
N THR A 4 1.68 9.73 -0.61
CA THR A 4 0.82 9.16 -1.65
C THR A 4 -0.27 8.35 -0.98
N THR A 5 -1.52 8.61 -1.31
CA THR A 5 -2.64 7.84 -0.79
C THR A 5 -3.24 7.01 -1.92
N ILE A 6 -3.36 5.72 -1.67
CA ILE A 6 -3.99 4.79 -2.61
C ILE A 6 -5.13 4.06 -1.89
N THR A 7 -6.01 3.47 -2.66
CA THR A 7 -7.10 2.65 -2.13
C THR A 7 -6.86 1.22 -2.59
N VAL A 8 -6.81 0.31 -1.63
CA VAL A 8 -6.56 -1.11 -1.90
C VAL A 8 -7.83 -1.89 -1.59
N SER A 9 -8.23 -2.73 -2.53
CA SER A 9 -9.40 -3.59 -2.37
C SER A 9 -9.00 -5.02 -2.02
N GLY A 10 -9.90 -5.73 -1.37
CA GLY A 10 -9.72 -7.15 -1.05
C GLY A 10 -9.07 -7.44 0.29
N MET A 11 -8.68 -6.44 1.06
CA MET A 11 -8.14 -6.66 2.39
C MET A 11 -9.25 -6.97 3.38
N THR A 12 -9.14 -8.09 4.08
CA THR A 12 -10.18 -8.57 4.98
C THR A 12 -9.71 -8.76 6.41
N CYS A 13 -8.41 -8.72 6.67
CA CYS A 13 -7.87 -8.96 8.01
C CYS A 13 -6.51 -8.30 8.19
N GLY A 14 -5.98 -8.36 9.41
CA GLY A 14 -4.69 -7.77 9.74
C GLY A 14 -3.49 -8.39 9.00
N HIS A 15 -3.58 -9.64 8.61
CA HIS A 15 -2.53 -10.28 7.80
C HIS A 15 -2.43 -9.65 6.42
N CYS A 16 -3.56 -9.27 5.85
CA CYS A 16 -3.62 -8.57 4.57
C CYS A 16 -2.93 -7.22 4.67
N GLU A 17 -3.23 -6.49 5.73
CA GLU A 17 -2.58 -5.22 6.02
C GLU A 17 -1.06 -5.36 6.12
N ALA A 18 -0.60 -6.36 6.87
CA ALA A 18 0.83 -6.61 7.05
C ALA A 18 1.53 -6.93 5.73
N SER A 19 0.90 -7.73 4.87
CA SER A 19 1.45 -8.07 3.56
C SER A 19 1.61 -6.85 2.66
N VAL A 20 0.59 -6.01 2.61
CA VAL A 20 0.63 -4.78 1.81
C VAL A 20 1.71 -3.83 2.33
N LYS A 21 1.79 -3.66 3.66
CA LYS A 21 2.83 -2.81 4.27
C LYS A 21 4.22 -3.31 3.94
N GLU A 22 4.44 -4.61 4.01
CA GLU A 22 5.74 -5.21 3.74
C GLU A 22 6.16 -5.00 2.29
N GLU A 23 5.26 -5.25 1.35
CA GLU A 23 5.56 -5.09 -0.06
C GLU A 23 5.79 -3.63 -0.44
N LEU A 24 4.97 -2.72 0.06
CA LEU A 24 5.15 -1.29 -0.21
C LEU A 24 6.40 -0.75 0.49
N GLY A 25 6.67 -1.21 1.70
CA GLY A 25 7.86 -0.80 2.45
C GLY A 25 9.17 -1.25 1.80
N ALA A 26 9.12 -2.25 0.94
CA ALA A 26 10.29 -2.72 0.21
C ALA A 26 10.67 -1.83 -0.99
N LEU A 27 9.78 -0.92 -1.39
CA LEU A 27 10.06 0.00 -2.48
C LEU A 27 11.13 1.02 -2.05
N ASN A 28 11.99 1.40 -3.01
CA ASN A 28 12.99 2.44 -2.78
C ASN A 28 12.31 3.75 -2.40
N SER A 29 12.92 4.47 -1.47
CA SER A 29 12.45 5.78 -1.00
C SER A 29 11.25 5.74 -0.07
N VAL A 30 10.61 4.59 0.16
CA VAL A 30 9.51 4.50 1.11
C VAL A 30 10.05 4.51 2.53
N SER A 31 9.58 5.45 3.35
CA SER A 31 9.98 5.56 4.75
C SER A 31 8.89 5.06 5.70
N ASP A 32 7.62 5.13 5.29
CA ASP A 32 6.51 4.68 6.12
C ASP A 32 5.31 4.29 5.27
N VAL A 33 4.54 3.32 5.75
CA VAL A 33 3.29 2.89 5.13
C VAL A 33 2.25 2.75 6.24
N ALA A 34 1.16 3.48 6.11
CA ALA A 34 0.04 3.40 7.05
C ALA A 34 -1.19 2.86 6.31
N VAL A 35 -1.79 1.83 6.87
CA VAL A 35 -3.00 1.22 6.31
C VAL A 35 -4.16 1.45 7.26
N ASP A 36 -5.25 2.01 6.74
CA ASP A 36 -6.50 2.14 7.47
C ASP A 36 -7.41 0.98 7.03
N LEU A 37 -7.28 -0.15 7.69
CA LEU A 37 -7.98 -1.37 7.32
C LEU A 37 -9.49 -1.22 7.46
N ASN A 38 -10.20 -1.49 6.36
CA ASN A 38 -11.64 -1.49 6.32
C ASN A 38 -12.09 -2.85 5.79
N ALA A 39 -12.31 -3.78 6.70
CA ALA A 39 -12.64 -5.16 6.34
C ALA A 39 -13.92 -5.23 5.51
N GLY A 40 -13.85 -5.94 4.38
CA GLY A 40 -14.99 -6.08 3.46
C GLY A 40 -15.21 -4.89 2.54
N GLY A 41 -14.37 -3.87 2.61
CA GLY A 41 -14.44 -2.69 1.76
C GLY A 41 -13.07 -2.26 1.25
N ASP A 42 -13.00 -1.05 0.72
CA ASP A 42 -11.74 -0.48 0.26
C ASP A 42 -10.98 0.12 1.44
N SER A 43 -9.69 -0.16 1.49
CA SER A 43 -8.84 0.31 2.58
C SER A 43 -7.87 1.38 2.07
N PRO A 44 -7.94 2.61 2.59
CA PRO A 44 -6.97 3.65 2.22
C PRO A 44 -5.58 3.31 2.76
N VAL A 45 -4.58 3.50 1.93
CA VAL A 45 -3.18 3.29 2.30
C VAL A 45 -2.42 4.57 2.04
N THR A 46 -1.75 5.07 3.06
CA THR A 46 -0.93 6.27 2.97
C THR A 46 0.54 5.88 2.97
N ILE A 47 1.25 6.26 1.93
CA ILE A 47 2.67 5.92 1.75
C ILE A 47 3.47 7.21 1.85
N THR A 48 4.42 7.24 2.78
CA THR A 48 5.36 8.35 2.92
C THR A 48 6.70 7.94 2.33
N SER A 49 7.21 8.76 1.43
CA SER A 49 8.49 8.48 0.76
C SER A 49 9.35 9.73 0.67
N SER A 50 10.66 9.52 0.50
CA SER A 50 11.62 10.62 0.34
C SER A 50 11.57 11.23 -1.07
N ALA A 51 11.02 10.50 -2.02
CA ALA A 51 10.85 10.95 -3.40
C ALA A 51 9.52 10.46 -3.95
N ALA A 52 9.04 11.09 -5.00
CA ALA A 52 7.81 10.66 -5.65
C ALA A 52 7.91 9.23 -6.16
N LEU A 53 6.89 8.44 -5.89
CA LEU A 53 6.83 7.05 -6.32
C LEU A 53 6.12 6.92 -7.67
N ASP A 54 6.54 5.94 -8.45
CA ASP A 54 5.88 5.58 -9.69
C ASP A 54 4.61 4.77 -9.37
N ASP A 55 3.49 5.16 -9.93
CA ASP A 55 2.23 4.43 -9.81
C ASP A 55 2.37 2.96 -10.17
N ALA A 56 3.13 2.65 -11.22
CA ALA A 56 3.34 1.28 -11.65
C ALA A 56 4.08 0.46 -10.58
N ALA A 57 5.03 1.07 -9.88
CA ALA A 57 5.75 0.40 -8.80
C ALA A 57 4.81 0.12 -7.61
N ILE A 58 3.95 1.05 -7.27
CA ILE A 58 2.97 0.88 -6.19
C ILE A 58 2.00 -0.25 -6.55
N ARG A 59 1.46 -0.23 -7.75
CA ARG A 59 0.53 -1.27 -8.21
C ARG A 59 1.17 -2.64 -8.24
N ALA A 60 2.41 -2.72 -8.69
CA ALA A 60 3.14 -3.98 -8.71
C ALA A 60 3.35 -4.54 -7.31
N ALA A 61 3.67 -3.69 -6.34
CA ALA A 61 3.86 -4.11 -4.96
C ALA A 61 2.55 -4.63 -4.35
N VAL A 62 1.43 -3.94 -4.60
CA VAL A 62 0.12 -4.38 -4.11
C VAL A 62 -0.29 -5.70 -4.77
N ASP A 63 -0.02 -5.83 -6.06
CA ASP A 63 -0.31 -7.06 -6.80
C ASP A 63 0.49 -8.25 -6.26
N GLU A 64 1.76 -8.03 -5.93
CA GLU A 64 2.60 -9.05 -5.30
C GLU A 64 2.05 -9.50 -3.95
N ALA A 65 1.40 -8.61 -3.22
CA ALA A 65 0.73 -8.93 -1.97
C ALA A 65 -0.59 -9.69 -2.19
N GLY A 66 -1.08 -9.75 -3.42
CA GLY A 66 -2.31 -10.46 -3.78
C GLY A 66 -3.56 -9.59 -3.76
N TYR A 67 -3.42 -8.28 -3.85
CA TYR A 67 -4.56 -7.34 -3.79
C TYR A 67 -4.56 -6.41 -5.00
N GLU A 68 -5.53 -5.53 -5.08
CA GLU A 68 -5.66 -4.58 -6.18
C GLU A 68 -5.73 -3.15 -5.68
N VAL A 69 -5.13 -2.25 -6.44
CA VAL A 69 -5.29 -0.80 -6.23
C VAL A 69 -6.50 -0.33 -7.04
N LYS A 70 -7.37 0.39 -6.40
CA LYS A 70 -8.52 1.00 -7.06
C LYS A 70 -8.22 2.35 -7.63
#